data_3cfea0bad88912740ef089e4714ec5e8
#
_entry.id   3cfea0bad88912740ef089e4714ec5e8
#
_cell.length_a   1.000
_cell.length_b   1.000
_cell.length_c   1.000
_cell.angle_alpha   90.00
_cell.angle_beta   90.00
_cell.angle_gamma   90.00
#
_symmetry.space_group_name_H-M   'P 1'
#
loop_
_entity.id
_entity.type
_entity.pdbx_description
1 polymer ?
#
loop_
_entity_poly.entity_id
_entity_poly.type
_entity_poly.pdbx_seq_one_letter_code
_entity_poly.pdbx_strand_id
1 'polypeptide(L)'
;PKEIKKMYLNSLSSIGINHEEHDIRFVEDDWESPTLGAAGLGWEFWCDGMEVTQFTYFQQMAGIECNPVSVEITYGLERLCMFIQDKKNVFDLNWNNEGILYRDVFHQSEKEFSAYNFEYANTDNLFKIFEMLEEETKLLVEKKISLPAYDQCLKCSHVFNLSLIHISEPTRQIR
;
A
#
# COMPACT_ATOMS: atom_id res chain seq x y z
N PRO A 1 13.18 13.51 -14.15
CA PRO A 1 11.76 13.17 -14.29
C PRO A 1 11.38 12.64 -15.67
N LYS A 2 11.80 13.30 -16.78
CA LYS A 2 11.43 12.87 -18.14
C LYS A 2 11.94 11.47 -18.51
N GLU A 3 13.13 11.12 -18.08
CA GLU A 3 13.73 9.79 -18.35
C GLU A 3 12.97 8.69 -17.62
N ILE A 4 12.55 8.92 -16.38
CA ILE A 4 11.78 7.97 -15.59
C ILE A 4 10.41 7.72 -16.22
N LYS A 5 9.69 8.78 -16.65
CA LYS A 5 8.43 8.63 -17.38
C LYS A 5 8.60 7.77 -18.64
N LYS A 6 9.65 8.02 -19.43
CA LYS A 6 9.93 7.24 -20.64
C LYS A 6 10.24 5.79 -20.32
N MET A 7 11.07 5.54 -19.30
CA MET A 7 11.39 4.19 -18.85
C MET A 7 10.13 3.43 -18.43
N TYR A 8 9.26 4.08 -17.67
CA TYR A 8 8.00 3.50 -17.23
C TYR A 8 7.07 3.17 -18.41
N LEU A 9 6.83 4.11 -19.34
CA LEU A 9 6.00 3.86 -20.52
C LEU A 9 6.55 2.73 -21.39
N ASN A 10 7.86 2.63 -21.53
CA ASN A 10 8.50 1.50 -22.20
C ASN A 10 8.26 0.17 -21.47
N SER A 11 8.26 0.17 -20.12
CA SER A 11 7.96 -1.03 -19.34
C SER A 11 6.53 -1.50 -19.54
N LEU A 12 5.55 -0.61 -19.60
CA LEU A 12 4.16 -0.94 -19.91
C LEU A 12 4.02 -1.53 -21.33
N SER A 13 4.66 -0.92 -22.31
CA SER A 13 4.67 -1.42 -23.69
C SER A 13 5.25 -2.83 -23.76
N SER A 14 6.27 -3.15 -22.94
CA SER A 14 6.90 -4.47 -22.88
C SER A 14 5.96 -5.57 -22.37
N ILE A 15 4.94 -5.22 -21.60
CA ILE A 15 3.92 -6.16 -21.09
C ILE A 15 2.61 -6.09 -21.90
N GLY A 16 2.61 -5.40 -23.04
CA GLY A 16 1.47 -5.35 -23.96
C GLY A 16 0.49 -4.21 -23.72
N ILE A 17 0.80 -3.25 -22.84
CA ILE A 17 -0.02 -2.05 -22.62
C ILE A 17 0.58 -0.91 -23.44
N ASN A 18 -0.01 -0.65 -24.62
CA ASN A 18 0.45 0.44 -25.48
C ASN A 18 -0.19 1.75 -25.05
N HIS A 19 0.60 2.66 -24.51
CA HIS A 19 0.15 3.94 -24.01
C HIS A 19 -0.48 4.87 -25.07
N GLU A 20 -0.28 4.61 -26.35
CA GLU A 20 -0.90 5.37 -27.44
C GLU A 20 -2.36 4.92 -27.71
N GLU A 21 -2.76 3.77 -27.21
CA GLU A 21 -4.08 3.16 -27.40
C GLU A 21 -5.02 3.38 -26.19
N HIS A 22 -4.51 4.01 -25.12
CA HIS A 22 -5.21 4.19 -23.85
C HIS A 22 -5.29 5.68 -23.45
N ASP A 23 -6.31 6.05 -22.67
CA ASP A 23 -6.37 7.36 -22.01
C ASP A 23 -5.41 7.38 -20.82
N ILE A 24 -4.23 7.96 -21.03
CA ILE A 24 -3.16 8.01 -20.06
C ILE A 24 -3.14 9.36 -19.37
N ARG A 25 -3.17 9.35 -18.04
CA ARG A 25 -3.08 10.55 -17.21
C ARG A 25 -2.01 10.40 -16.13
N PHE A 26 -1.27 11.47 -15.92
CA PHE A 26 -0.40 11.64 -14.74
C PHE A 26 -1.06 12.66 -13.83
N VAL A 27 -1.48 12.22 -12.67
CA VAL A 27 -2.14 13.03 -11.65
C VAL A 27 -1.14 13.27 -10.53
N GLU A 28 -0.95 14.52 -10.13
CA GLU A 28 -0.07 14.88 -9.03
C GLU A 28 -0.69 14.40 -7.71
N ASP A 29 0.07 13.63 -6.96
CA ASP A 29 -0.32 13.08 -5.66
C ASP A 29 0.92 12.87 -4.79
N ASP A 30 1.09 13.72 -3.78
CA ASP A 30 2.21 13.64 -2.85
C ASP A 30 2.00 12.49 -1.88
N TRP A 31 3.06 11.72 -1.67
CA TRP A 31 3.03 10.56 -0.79
C TRP A 31 3.73 10.87 0.55
N GLU A 32 3.12 10.43 1.64
CA GLU A 32 3.74 10.48 2.96
C GLU A 32 3.41 9.26 3.82
N SER A 33 4.33 8.92 4.70
CA SER A 33 4.14 7.91 5.74
C SER A 33 4.68 8.43 7.08
N PRO A 34 3.79 8.89 7.97
CA PRO A 34 4.20 9.38 9.29
C PRO A 34 4.96 8.33 10.10
N THR A 35 4.58 7.06 10.04
CA THR A 35 5.23 5.95 10.74
C THR A 35 6.70 5.78 10.33
N LEU A 36 7.01 6.02 9.05
CA LEU A 36 8.37 5.93 8.52
C LEU A 36 9.12 7.27 8.58
N GLY A 37 8.44 8.37 8.96
CA GLY A 37 8.98 9.71 8.83
C GLY A 37 9.39 10.02 7.39
N ALA A 38 8.62 9.50 6.43
CA ALA A 38 8.94 9.56 5.00
C ALA A 38 7.95 10.44 4.26
N ALA A 39 8.45 11.22 3.31
CA ALA A 39 7.64 12.04 2.43
C ALA A 39 8.29 12.14 1.04
N GLY A 40 7.48 12.30 0.01
CA GLY A 40 7.95 12.44 -1.36
C GLY A 40 6.94 13.14 -2.26
N LEU A 41 7.45 13.79 -3.27
CA LEU A 41 6.64 14.31 -4.38
C LEU A 41 6.21 13.16 -5.26
N GLY A 42 4.94 13.05 -5.59
CA GLY A 42 4.40 11.90 -6.27
C GLY A 42 3.50 12.21 -7.45
N TRP A 43 3.28 11.20 -8.26
CA TRP A 43 2.28 11.18 -9.34
C TRP A 43 1.67 9.81 -9.42
N GLU A 44 0.36 9.78 -9.52
CA GLU A 44 -0.38 8.61 -9.93
C GLU A 44 -0.38 8.49 -11.45
N PHE A 45 -0.19 7.29 -11.95
CA PHE A 45 -0.41 6.97 -13.35
C PHE A 45 -1.76 6.27 -13.51
N TRP A 46 -2.64 6.91 -14.27
CA TRP A 46 -3.98 6.41 -14.57
C TRP A 46 -4.06 5.93 -16.02
N CYS A 47 -4.64 4.77 -16.21
CA CYS A 47 -4.91 4.15 -17.51
C CYS A 47 -6.40 3.86 -17.62
N ASP A 48 -7.08 4.45 -18.60
CA ASP A 48 -8.52 4.31 -18.84
C ASP A 48 -9.39 4.53 -17.57
N GLY A 49 -8.99 5.50 -16.74
CA GLY A 49 -9.70 5.85 -15.52
C GLY A 49 -9.40 4.98 -14.31
N MET A 50 -8.39 4.09 -14.38
CA MET A 50 -7.89 3.31 -13.25
C MET A 50 -6.45 3.69 -12.94
N GLU A 51 -6.15 4.03 -11.69
CA GLU A 51 -4.78 4.17 -11.21
C GLU A 51 -4.09 2.80 -11.22
N VAL A 52 -2.97 2.67 -11.92
CA VAL A 52 -2.23 1.41 -12.05
C VAL A 52 -0.83 1.45 -11.48
N THR A 53 -0.30 2.65 -11.26
CA THR A 53 1.07 2.84 -10.74
C THR A 53 1.19 4.17 -10.04
N GLN A 54 2.01 4.19 -8.99
CA GLN A 54 2.42 5.42 -8.31
C GLN A 54 3.92 5.64 -8.46
N PHE A 55 4.31 6.90 -8.68
CA PHE A 55 5.70 7.36 -8.67
C PHE A 55 5.93 8.19 -7.42
N THR A 56 7.04 7.97 -6.74
CA THR A 56 7.41 8.76 -5.57
C THR A 56 8.87 9.17 -5.67
N TYR A 57 9.12 10.47 -5.65
CA TYR A 57 10.46 11.05 -5.51
C TYR A 57 10.69 11.36 -4.04
N PHE A 58 11.33 10.46 -3.32
CA PHE A 58 11.55 10.60 -1.88
C PHE A 58 12.40 11.80 -1.54
N GLN A 59 11.80 12.72 -0.79
CA GLN A 59 12.47 13.92 -0.27
C GLN A 59 13.04 13.66 1.11
N GLN A 60 12.37 12.83 1.90
CA GLN A 60 12.70 12.56 3.29
C GLN A 60 12.45 11.09 3.65
N MET A 61 13.30 10.53 4.49
CA MET A 61 13.15 9.22 5.10
C MET A 61 13.65 9.26 6.54
N ALA A 62 12.86 8.75 7.49
CA ALA A 62 13.15 8.80 8.93
C ALA A 62 13.43 10.24 9.45
N GLY A 63 12.78 11.24 8.87
CA GLY A 63 13.01 12.65 9.19
C GLY A 63 14.32 13.24 8.62
N ILE A 64 15.05 12.48 7.79
CA ILE A 64 16.32 12.88 7.18
C ILE A 64 16.12 13.14 5.68
N GLU A 65 16.64 14.25 5.18
CA GLU A 65 16.60 14.56 3.75
C GLU A 65 17.33 13.52 2.91
N CYS A 66 16.72 13.11 1.80
CA CYS A 66 17.29 12.15 0.85
C CYS A 66 18.28 12.85 -0.09
N ASN A 67 19.54 12.43 -0.05
CA ASN A 67 20.56 12.91 -0.98
C ASN A 67 21.47 11.73 -1.44
N PRO A 68 21.34 11.30 -2.70
CA PRO A 68 20.47 11.82 -3.74
C PRO A 68 18.98 11.49 -3.52
N VAL A 69 18.08 12.28 -4.13
CA VAL A 69 16.65 11.96 -4.22
C VAL A 69 16.49 10.66 -5.01
N SER A 70 15.86 9.68 -4.39
CA SER A 70 15.53 8.40 -5.02
C SER A 70 14.12 8.43 -5.59
N VAL A 71 13.91 7.73 -6.70
CA VAL A 71 12.58 7.52 -7.27
C VAL A 71 12.14 6.09 -7.07
N GLU A 72 10.89 5.92 -6.66
CA GLU A 72 10.19 4.65 -6.60
C GLU A 72 9.12 4.61 -7.69
N ILE A 73 8.95 3.46 -8.31
CA ILE A 73 7.85 3.16 -9.23
C ILE A 73 7.11 1.96 -8.65
N THR A 74 5.92 2.19 -8.12
CA THR A 74 5.11 1.17 -7.48
C THR A 74 4.00 0.70 -8.41
N TYR A 75 4.16 -0.48 -8.98
CA TYR A 75 3.19 -1.09 -9.90
C TYR A 75 2.06 -1.77 -9.12
N GLY A 76 0.82 -1.44 -9.46
CA GLY A 76 -0.38 -2.18 -9.02
C GLY A 76 -0.55 -3.46 -9.84
N LEU A 77 0.07 -4.57 -9.42
CA LEU A 77 0.14 -5.79 -10.24
C LEU A 77 -1.23 -6.36 -10.58
N GLU A 78 -2.16 -6.37 -9.64
CA GLU A 78 -3.53 -6.83 -9.86
C GLU A 78 -4.25 -5.96 -10.89
N ARG A 79 -4.09 -4.65 -10.81
CA ARG A 79 -4.71 -3.70 -11.74
C ARG A 79 -4.13 -3.86 -13.16
N LEU A 80 -2.80 -4.00 -13.28
CA LEU A 80 -2.15 -4.29 -14.56
C LEU A 80 -2.62 -5.65 -15.14
N CYS A 81 -2.73 -6.68 -14.31
CA CYS A 81 -3.25 -7.97 -14.75
C CYS A 81 -4.70 -7.88 -15.24
N MET A 82 -5.53 -7.00 -14.63
CA MET A 82 -6.90 -6.77 -15.12
C MET A 82 -6.91 -6.21 -16.54
N PHE A 83 -6.00 -5.28 -16.87
CA PHE A 83 -5.82 -4.79 -18.24
C PHE A 83 -5.36 -5.90 -19.18
N ILE A 84 -4.31 -6.62 -18.83
CA ILE A 84 -3.71 -7.67 -19.70
C ILE A 84 -4.69 -8.81 -19.97
N GLN A 85 -5.51 -9.17 -18.97
CA GLN A 85 -6.48 -10.26 -19.05
C GLN A 85 -7.89 -9.82 -19.45
N ASP A 86 -8.10 -8.53 -19.72
CA ASP A 86 -9.42 -7.93 -19.98
C ASP A 86 -10.47 -8.34 -18.92
N LYS A 87 -10.13 -8.14 -17.63
CA LYS A 87 -11.00 -8.44 -16.49
C LYS A 87 -11.45 -7.16 -15.81
N LYS A 88 -12.73 -7.11 -15.44
CA LYS A 88 -13.32 -5.98 -14.71
C LYS A 88 -13.29 -6.14 -13.19
N ASN A 89 -12.98 -7.35 -12.72
CA ASN A 89 -12.93 -7.67 -11.31
C ASN A 89 -11.67 -8.47 -11.02
N VAL A 90 -10.92 -8.07 -9.99
CA VAL A 90 -9.68 -8.71 -9.58
C VAL A 90 -9.86 -10.20 -9.25
N PHE A 91 -11.00 -10.58 -8.68
CA PHE A 91 -11.31 -11.96 -8.33
C PHE A 91 -11.54 -12.88 -9.54
N ASP A 92 -11.71 -12.31 -10.75
CA ASP A 92 -11.87 -13.07 -12.00
C ASP A 92 -10.54 -13.25 -12.76
N LEU A 93 -9.43 -12.73 -12.23
CA LEU A 93 -8.11 -12.94 -12.80
C LEU A 93 -7.74 -14.42 -12.78
N ASN A 94 -7.17 -14.90 -13.89
CA ASN A 94 -6.53 -16.21 -13.90
C ASN A 94 -5.24 -16.15 -13.09
N TRP A 95 -5.17 -16.95 -12.03
CA TRP A 95 -3.97 -17.10 -11.22
C TRP A 95 -2.89 -17.91 -11.94
N ASN A 96 -3.34 -18.92 -12.67
CA ASN A 96 -2.48 -19.77 -13.50
C ASN A 96 -3.21 -20.24 -14.77
N ASN A 97 -2.50 -21.01 -15.61
CA ASN A 97 -3.05 -21.56 -16.84
C ASN A 97 -3.89 -22.85 -16.63
N GLU A 98 -4.07 -23.28 -15.39
CA GLU A 98 -4.80 -24.51 -15.02
C GLU A 98 -6.24 -24.23 -14.56
N GLY A 99 -6.69 -22.98 -14.68
CA GLY A 99 -8.06 -22.58 -14.36
C GLY A 99 -8.30 -22.16 -12.90
N ILE A 100 -7.23 -22.00 -12.11
CA ILE A 100 -7.34 -21.40 -10.78
C ILE A 100 -7.50 -19.90 -10.95
N LEU A 101 -8.48 -19.31 -10.25
CA LEU A 101 -8.72 -17.88 -10.25
C LEU A 101 -8.11 -17.21 -9.02
N TYR A 102 -7.89 -15.90 -9.09
CA TYR A 102 -7.44 -15.08 -7.95
C TYR A 102 -8.36 -15.26 -6.71
N ARG A 103 -9.67 -15.39 -6.95
CA ARG A 103 -10.65 -15.67 -5.89
C ARG A 103 -10.42 -16.96 -5.12
N ASP A 104 -9.95 -18.00 -5.81
CA ASP A 104 -9.72 -19.32 -5.20
C ASP A 104 -8.55 -19.27 -4.21
N VAL A 105 -7.64 -18.32 -4.40
CA VAL A 105 -6.46 -18.11 -3.55
C VAL A 105 -6.73 -17.10 -2.43
N PHE A 106 -7.38 -15.98 -2.72
CA PHE A 106 -7.40 -14.82 -1.81
C PHE A 106 -8.78 -14.45 -1.27
N HIS A 107 -9.88 -14.80 -1.94
CA HIS A 107 -11.20 -14.29 -1.57
C HIS A 107 -11.64 -14.67 -0.16
N GLN A 108 -11.36 -15.89 0.27
CA GLN A 108 -11.72 -16.34 1.63
C GLN A 108 -10.93 -15.57 2.69
N SER A 109 -9.63 -15.37 2.45
CA SER A 109 -8.77 -14.58 3.32
C SER A 109 -9.26 -13.14 3.45
N GLU A 110 -9.52 -12.47 2.32
CA GLU A 110 -10.07 -11.11 2.29
C GLU A 110 -11.37 -11.00 3.08
N LYS A 111 -12.29 -11.94 2.89
CA LYS A 111 -13.57 -11.95 3.58
C LYS A 111 -13.41 -12.10 5.09
N GLU A 112 -12.57 -13.04 5.54
CA GLU A 112 -12.37 -13.30 6.97
C GLU A 112 -11.61 -12.16 7.66
N PHE A 113 -10.54 -11.65 7.04
CA PHE A 113 -9.83 -10.49 7.60
C PHE A 113 -10.68 -9.23 7.59
N SER A 114 -11.49 -9.01 6.57
CA SER A 114 -12.44 -7.90 6.54
C SER A 114 -13.45 -8.00 7.68
N ALA A 115 -14.06 -9.17 7.88
CA ALA A 115 -14.97 -9.40 8.99
C ALA A 115 -14.28 -9.19 10.35
N TYR A 116 -13.07 -9.72 10.53
CA TYR A 116 -12.30 -9.47 11.74
C TYR A 116 -12.04 -7.98 11.96
N ASN A 117 -11.54 -7.28 10.94
CA ASN A 117 -11.13 -5.88 11.05
C ASN A 117 -12.32 -4.93 11.31
N PHE A 118 -13.49 -5.20 10.74
CA PHE A 118 -14.62 -4.27 10.77
C PHE A 118 -15.73 -4.67 11.73
N GLU A 119 -15.83 -5.96 12.10
CA GLU A 119 -16.98 -6.45 12.87
C GLU A 119 -16.58 -7.10 14.20
N TYR A 120 -15.52 -7.93 14.23
CA TYR A 120 -15.27 -8.84 15.34
C TYR A 120 -14.05 -8.52 16.21
N ALA A 121 -13.15 -7.62 15.76
CA ALA A 121 -11.96 -7.30 16.57
C ALA A 121 -12.35 -6.67 17.91
N ASN A 122 -11.78 -7.20 18.99
CA ASN A 122 -12.03 -6.68 20.33
C ASN A 122 -11.13 -5.47 20.61
N THR A 123 -11.71 -4.28 20.64
CA THR A 123 -11.00 -3.00 20.81
C THR A 123 -10.24 -2.94 22.13
N ASP A 124 -10.80 -3.45 23.24
CA ASP A 124 -10.12 -3.45 24.54
C ASP A 124 -8.85 -4.31 24.52
N ASN A 125 -8.89 -5.44 23.80
CA ASN A 125 -7.70 -6.27 23.63
C ASN A 125 -6.66 -5.60 22.73
N LEU A 126 -7.09 -4.88 21.68
CA LEU A 126 -6.18 -4.13 20.81
C LEU A 126 -5.44 -3.04 21.59
N PHE A 127 -6.12 -2.30 22.47
CA PHE A 127 -5.45 -1.32 23.33
C PHE A 127 -4.43 -1.95 24.26
N LYS A 128 -4.75 -3.06 24.92
CA LYS A 128 -3.80 -3.79 25.77
C LYS A 128 -2.57 -4.26 24.98
N ILE A 129 -2.78 -4.81 23.79
CA ILE A 129 -1.68 -5.25 22.92
C ILE A 129 -0.82 -4.06 22.53
N PHE A 130 -1.44 -2.93 22.20
CA PHE A 130 -0.72 -1.70 21.88
C PHE A 130 0.17 -1.24 23.04
N GLU A 131 -0.37 -1.16 24.26
CA GLU A 131 0.38 -0.77 25.47
C GLU A 131 1.58 -1.68 25.71
N MET A 132 1.39 -3.01 25.61
CA MET A 132 2.47 -3.98 25.75
C MET A 132 3.58 -3.82 24.71
N LEU A 133 3.20 -3.61 23.45
CA LEU A 133 4.15 -3.39 22.36
C LEU A 133 4.90 -2.07 22.50
N GLU A 134 4.22 -1.01 22.98
CA GLU A 134 4.82 0.29 23.25
C GLU A 134 5.87 0.21 24.38
N GLU A 135 5.53 -0.47 25.48
CA GLU A 135 6.45 -0.70 26.61
C GLU A 135 7.70 -1.46 26.16
N GLU A 136 7.51 -2.55 25.40
CA GLU A 136 8.63 -3.35 24.89
C GLU A 136 9.49 -2.53 23.92
N THR A 137 8.87 -1.72 23.04
CA THR A 137 9.58 -0.82 22.12
C THR A 137 10.48 0.15 22.90
N LYS A 138 9.96 0.80 23.93
CA LYS A 138 10.72 1.75 24.78
C LYS A 138 11.92 1.07 25.44
N LEU A 139 11.71 -0.12 26.01
CA LEU A 139 12.78 -0.90 26.64
C LEU A 139 13.90 -1.25 25.64
N LEU A 140 13.54 -1.69 24.43
CA LEU A 140 14.50 -2.05 23.39
C LEU A 140 15.28 -0.84 22.87
N VAL A 141 14.61 0.32 22.74
CA VAL A 141 15.28 1.59 22.39
C VAL A 141 16.29 2.00 23.45
N GLU A 142 15.94 1.94 24.75
CA GLU A 142 16.88 2.23 25.84
C GLU A 142 18.10 1.32 25.83
N LYS A 143 17.90 0.05 25.48
CA LYS A 143 18.98 -0.94 25.33
C LYS A 143 19.74 -0.83 24.00
N LYS A 144 19.37 0.10 23.13
CA LYS A 144 19.97 0.33 21.81
C LYS A 144 19.87 -0.89 20.89
N ILE A 145 18.82 -1.70 21.03
CA ILE A 145 18.52 -2.87 20.18
C ILE A 145 17.54 -2.42 19.08
N SER A 146 18.09 -1.76 18.05
CA SER A 146 17.30 -1.00 17.08
C SER A 146 16.37 -1.83 16.22
N LEU A 147 16.83 -2.98 15.69
CA LEU A 147 16.02 -3.79 14.77
C LEU A 147 14.77 -4.40 15.45
N PRO A 148 14.88 -5.09 16.61
CA PRO A 148 13.70 -5.51 17.35
C PRO A 148 12.80 -4.36 17.81
N ALA A 149 13.37 -3.21 18.22
CA ALA A 149 12.60 -2.03 18.60
C ALA A 149 11.74 -1.54 17.44
N TYR A 150 12.31 -1.47 16.23
CA TYR A 150 11.59 -1.08 15.03
C TYR A 150 10.48 -2.08 14.66
N ASP A 151 10.74 -3.39 14.76
CA ASP A 151 9.71 -4.42 14.53
C ASP A 151 8.52 -4.28 15.50
N GLN A 152 8.77 -4.04 16.80
CA GLN A 152 7.70 -3.79 17.75
C GLN A 152 6.95 -2.48 17.47
N CYS A 153 7.66 -1.43 17.04
CA CYS A 153 7.05 -0.17 16.63
C CYS A 153 6.10 -0.33 15.43
N LEU A 154 6.47 -1.11 14.43
CA LEU A 154 5.58 -1.42 13.30
C LEU A 154 4.33 -2.19 13.73
N LYS A 155 4.47 -3.13 14.68
CA LYS A 155 3.32 -3.83 15.28
C LYS A 155 2.42 -2.88 16.06
N CYS A 156 2.98 -1.92 16.81
CA CYS A 156 2.19 -0.85 17.45
C CYS A 156 1.36 -0.09 16.44
N SER A 157 1.97 0.36 15.33
CA SER A 157 1.28 1.07 14.25
C SER A 157 0.13 0.24 13.66
N HIS A 158 0.36 -1.04 13.41
CA HIS A 158 -0.66 -1.93 12.88
C HIS A 158 -1.85 -2.08 13.85
N VAL A 159 -1.60 -2.35 15.13
CA VAL A 159 -2.64 -2.50 16.15
C VAL A 159 -3.40 -1.19 16.37
N PHE A 160 -2.70 -0.05 16.35
CA PHE A 160 -3.31 1.27 16.46
C PHE A 160 -4.26 1.55 15.30
N ASN A 161 -3.83 1.32 14.06
CA ASN A 161 -4.68 1.50 12.89
C ASN A 161 -5.93 0.62 12.95
N LEU A 162 -5.78 -0.64 13.37
CA LEU A 162 -6.89 -1.56 13.53
C LEU A 162 -7.88 -1.08 14.61
N SER A 163 -7.40 -0.54 15.73
CA SER A 163 -8.25 0.04 16.78
C SER A 163 -9.00 1.28 16.30
N LEU A 164 -8.37 2.13 15.46
CA LEU A 164 -8.99 3.32 14.90
C LEU A 164 -10.16 3.00 13.96
N ILE A 165 -10.13 1.90 13.23
CA ILE A 165 -11.24 1.46 12.37
C ILE A 165 -12.53 1.37 13.19
N HIS A 166 -12.47 0.78 14.39
CA HIS A 166 -13.63 0.61 15.27
C HIS A 166 -14.09 1.90 15.96
N ILE A 167 -13.19 2.86 16.18
CA ILE A 167 -13.50 4.14 16.85
C ILE A 167 -14.04 5.18 15.87
N SER A 168 -13.52 5.22 14.64
CA SER A 168 -13.80 6.29 13.67
C SER A 168 -14.86 5.93 12.63
N GLU A 169 -15.31 4.70 12.55
CA GLU A 169 -16.32 4.25 11.57
C GLU A 169 -17.64 5.02 11.61
N PRO A 170 -18.23 5.41 12.77
CA PRO A 170 -19.46 6.21 12.78
C PRO A 170 -19.35 7.52 12.01
N THR A 171 -18.16 8.06 11.86
CA THR A 171 -17.92 9.33 11.16
C THR A 171 -17.64 9.15 9.66
N ARG A 172 -17.26 7.96 9.19
CA ARG A 172 -17.05 7.68 7.76
C ARG A 172 -18.32 7.35 7.00
N GLN A 173 -19.35 6.82 7.67
CA GLN A 173 -20.64 6.50 7.05
C GLN A 173 -21.51 7.74 6.78
N ILE A 174 -21.11 8.94 7.23
CA ILE A 174 -21.86 10.19 7.09
C ILE A 174 -21.24 11.11 6.00
N ARG A 175 -20.23 10.65 5.27
CA ARG A 175 -19.64 11.35 4.12
C ARG A 175 -19.74 10.45 2.90
#